data_0bf08f99597a7777b4e8db750dc0f9bb
#
_entry.id   0bf08f99597a7777b4e8db750dc0f9bb
#
_cell.length_a   1.000
_cell.length_b   1.000
_cell.length_c   1.000
_cell.angle_alpha   90.00
_cell.angle_beta   90.00
_cell.angle_gamma   90.00
#
_symmetry.space_group_name_H-M   'P 1'
#
loop_
_entity.id
_entity.type
_entity.pdbx_description
1 polymer ?
#
loop_
_entity_poly.entity_id
_entity_poly.type
_entity_poly.pdbx_seq_one_letter_code
_entity_poly.pdbx_strand_id
1 'polypeptide(L)'
;MHRVPPQTDAQLIAGFLTQHRFSEALTHAQAWRERAPRDVHAHAAVVQSLLPLGRLAATAEAADRGLILSPVDPTLNLLRAVIDHRLGRTDAAVKRLTALLSRAPANEIDATITLAEVLQRSGRSTEVAALIAKGGAWLADERAQVCVARATARMDRDAGCAQLEATARGTGNAQLKRIAGFEAVRLHDAAGRYREAFALATTLHRETTPTFDIGEVEMDVAEQLRLMPRLRAVNRTAADAIGAEAAFVIGLPRSGTTLLEQMLDRHPSICGIGEFEGAFAIRETLTGLGVWPSNLRALAASDAARLAGEYLSAASDLRRTGARVTFDKTLHGWRMLPALAAVLPNAAFVHLCRSPRDTAISMFLSNFHPRAWGFTRELSMIRRIIALERRLVKPMFDALGVKSVSIVYEELVDHPEREIRRALEVIGVAFDAAVLTPEQNTRTVLTLSHEQVRRSINRSSIGRWKNYEFAFDSEWDSLS
;
A
#
# COMPACT_ATOMS: atom_id res chain seq x y z
N MET A 1 20.49 -1.15 -43.09
CA MET A 1 19.55 -1.56 -42.04
C MET A 1 20.36 -2.13 -40.89
N HIS A 2 20.67 -1.35 -39.85
CA HIS A 2 21.29 -1.85 -38.62
C HIS A 2 20.23 -2.67 -37.86
N ARG A 3 20.40 -4.01 -37.81
CA ARG A 3 19.60 -4.86 -36.92
C ARG A 3 20.00 -4.49 -35.48
N VAL A 4 19.05 -3.94 -34.72
CA VAL A 4 19.19 -3.82 -33.26
C VAL A 4 19.43 -5.22 -32.72
N PRO A 5 20.46 -5.48 -31.90
CA PRO A 5 20.68 -6.79 -31.31
C PRO A 5 19.48 -7.19 -30.46
N PRO A 6 19.12 -8.48 -30.41
CA PRO A 6 18.00 -8.93 -29.61
C PRO A 6 18.24 -8.57 -28.13
N GLN A 7 17.24 -7.96 -27.49
CA GLN A 7 17.28 -7.67 -26.07
C GLN A 7 17.44 -8.97 -25.27
N THR A 8 18.32 -8.94 -24.26
CA THR A 8 18.41 -10.06 -23.32
C THR A 8 17.18 -10.12 -22.43
N ASP A 9 16.84 -11.31 -21.88
CA ASP A 9 15.72 -11.45 -20.92
C ASP A 9 15.84 -10.44 -19.77
N ALA A 10 17.04 -10.25 -19.25
CA ALA A 10 17.31 -9.28 -18.18
C ALA A 10 16.98 -7.83 -18.59
N GLN A 11 17.37 -7.42 -19.81
CA GLN A 11 17.07 -6.06 -20.31
C GLN A 11 15.58 -5.84 -20.53
N LEU A 12 14.88 -6.85 -21.05
CA LEU A 12 13.44 -6.80 -21.29
C LEU A 12 12.69 -6.66 -19.95
N ILE A 13 13.04 -7.50 -18.96
CA ILE A 13 12.41 -7.47 -17.63
C ILE A 13 12.71 -6.15 -16.93
N ALA A 14 13.94 -5.66 -16.97
CA ALA A 14 14.31 -4.35 -16.42
C ALA A 14 13.49 -3.22 -17.06
N GLY A 15 13.24 -3.29 -18.37
CA GLY A 15 12.36 -2.35 -19.06
C GLY A 15 10.92 -2.38 -18.53
N PHE A 16 10.33 -3.55 -18.32
CA PHE A 16 9.01 -3.68 -17.71
C PHE A 16 8.97 -3.15 -16.27
N LEU A 17 9.98 -3.50 -15.45
CA LEU A 17 10.08 -3.01 -14.07
C LEU A 17 10.15 -1.48 -14.01
N THR A 18 10.95 -0.86 -14.88
CA THR A 18 11.07 0.59 -14.98
C THR A 18 9.74 1.26 -15.41
N GLN A 19 8.97 0.58 -16.26
CA GLN A 19 7.64 1.03 -16.69
C GLN A 19 6.53 0.69 -15.71
N HIS A 20 6.84 0.07 -14.56
CA HIS A 20 5.88 -0.44 -13.57
C HIS A 20 4.89 -1.48 -14.11
N ARG A 21 5.30 -2.24 -15.13
CA ARG A 21 4.53 -3.34 -15.74
C ARG A 21 4.93 -4.66 -15.06
N PHE A 22 4.65 -4.75 -13.76
CA PHE A 22 5.18 -5.81 -12.90
C PHE A 22 4.65 -7.21 -13.25
N SER A 23 3.39 -7.33 -13.66
CA SER A 23 2.81 -8.63 -14.08
C SER A 23 3.48 -9.15 -15.34
N GLU A 24 3.77 -8.29 -16.30
CA GLU A 24 4.47 -8.65 -17.53
C GLU A 24 5.94 -8.99 -17.25
N ALA A 25 6.60 -8.20 -16.37
CA ALA A 25 7.94 -8.51 -15.88
C ALA A 25 7.97 -9.91 -15.25
N LEU A 26 6.97 -10.26 -14.43
CA LEU A 26 6.87 -11.56 -13.78
C LEU A 26 6.68 -12.69 -14.80
N THR A 27 5.79 -12.53 -15.78
CA THR A 27 5.55 -13.53 -16.84
C THR A 27 6.85 -13.82 -17.60
N HIS A 28 7.58 -12.78 -18.00
CA HIS A 28 8.87 -12.95 -18.69
C HIS A 28 9.96 -13.57 -17.81
N ALA A 29 10.03 -13.16 -16.53
CA ALA A 29 10.99 -13.70 -15.57
C ALA A 29 10.73 -15.19 -15.28
N GLN A 30 9.46 -15.60 -15.16
CA GLN A 30 9.07 -16.99 -15.00
C GLN A 30 9.44 -17.82 -16.22
N ALA A 31 9.14 -17.34 -17.43
CA ALA A 31 9.53 -18.01 -18.65
C ALA A 31 11.05 -18.14 -18.81
N TRP A 32 11.84 -17.12 -18.39
CA TRP A 32 13.30 -17.22 -18.35
C TRP A 32 13.74 -18.29 -17.37
N ARG A 33 13.22 -18.31 -16.15
CA ARG A 33 13.54 -19.32 -15.14
C ARG A 33 13.20 -20.76 -15.61
N GLU A 34 12.08 -20.94 -16.33
CA GLU A 34 11.71 -22.25 -16.89
C GLU A 34 12.71 -22.75 -17.95
N ARG A 35 13.21 -21.83 -18.80
CA ARG A 35 14.24 -22.16 -19.80
C ARG A 35 15.62 -22.37 -19.19
N ALA A 36 15.92 -21.68 -18.08
CA ALA A 36 17.23 -21.70 -17.42
C ALA A 36 17.08 -21.89 -15.89
N PRO A 37 16.63 -23.05 -15.40
CA PRO A 37 16.25 -23.25 -14.00
C PRO A 37 17.44 -23.19 -13.01
N ARG A 38 18.69 -23.25 -13.49
CA ARG A 38 19.90 -23.11 -12.69
C ARG A 38 20.52 -21.71 -12.78
N ASP A 39 19.94 -20.81 -13.55
CA ASP A 39 20.42 -19.45 -13.68
C ASP A 39 19.93 -18.60 -12.48
N VAL A 40 20.84 -18.20 -11.62
CA VAL A 40 20.57 -17.40 -10.43
C VAL A 40 19.95 -16.04 -10.78
N HIS A 41 20.35 -15.45 -11.91
CA HIS A 41 19.79 -14.17 -12.37
C HIS A 41 18.31 -14.30 -12.78
N ALA A 42 17.91 -15.44 -13.36
CA ALA A 42 16.50 -15.69 -13.65
C ALA A 42 15.66 -15.78 -12.37
N HIS A 43 16.18 -16.41 -11.31
CA HIS A 43 15.55 -16.42 -10.00
C HIS A 43 15.47 -15.02 -9.38
N ALA A 44 16.55 -14.22 -9.46
CA ALA A 44 16.54 -12.85 -8.99
C ALA A 44 15.51 -11.97 -9.73
N ALA A 45 15.37 -12.15 -11.04
CA ALA A 45 14.37 -11.45 -11.85
C ALA A 45 12.93 -11.79 -11.43
N VAL A 46 12.64 -13.05 -11.09
CA VAL A 46 11.34 -13.44 -10.53
C VAL A 46 11.08 -12.74 -9.20
N VAL A 47 12.07 -12.71 -8.31
CA VAL A 47 11.96 -12.02 -7.00
C VAL A 47 11.73 -10.52 -7.19
N GLN A 48 12.48 -9.86 -8.07
CA GLN A 48 12.34 -8.45 -8.37
C GLN A 48 10.95 -8.11 -8.96
N SER A 49 10.38 -9.01 -9.73
CA SER A 49 9.05 -8.84 -10.32
C SER A 49 7.91 -9.09 -9.32
N LEU A 50 8.08 -10.05 -8.40
CA LEU A 50 7.10 -10.38 -7.35
C LEU A 50 7.06 -9.34 -6.23
N LEU A 51 8.21 -8.75 -5.89
CA LEU A 51 8.34 -7.86 -4.73
C LEU A 51 7.43 -6.60 -4.80
N PRO A 52 7.35 -5.88 -5.94
CA PRO A 52 6.43 -4.76 -6.08
C PRO A 52 4.96 -5.19 -6.17
N LEU A 53 4.68 -6.45 -6.52
CA LEU A 53 3.34 -7.03 -6.51
C LEU A 53 2.84 -7.38 -5.09
N GLY A 54 3.61 -7.14 -4.03
CA GLY A 54 3.21 -7.37 -2.65
C GLY A 54 3.12 -8.84 -2.22
N ARG A 55 3.36 -9.81 -3.15
CA ARG A 55 3.25 -11.26 -2.91
C ARG A 55 4.40 -11.78 -2.05
N LEU A 56 4.49 -11.28 -0.80
CA LEU A 56 5.69 -11.47 0.04
C LEU A 56 6.04 -12.93 0.31
N ALA A 57 5.05 -13.81 0.52
CA ALA A 57 5.30 -15.24 0.74
C ALA A 57 5.90 -15.90 -0.50
N ALA A 58 5.28 -15.71 -1.67
CA ALA A 58 5.78 -16.22 -2.94
C ALA A 58 7.15 -15.62 -3.31
N THR A 59 7.36 -14.34 -2.97
CA THR A 59 8.65 -13.67 -3.18
C THR A 59 9.75 -14.27 -2.29
N ALA A 60 9.42 -14.58 -1.02
CA ALA A 60 10.35 -15.24 -0.10
C ALA A 60 10.74 -16.63 -0.61
N GLU A 61 9.76 -17.43 -1.01
CA GLU A 61 10.00 -18.77 -1.57
C GLU A 61 10.84 -18.73 -2.86
N ALA A 62 10.56 -17.77 -3.76
CA ALA A 62 11.34 -17.60 -4.98
C ALA A 62 12.79 -17.22 -4.67
N ALA A 63 13.01 -16.34 -3.67
CA ALA A 63 14.34 -15.96 -3.22
C ALA A 63 15.08 -17.15 -2.58
N ASP A 64 14.40 -17.93 -1.74
CA ASP A 64 14.99 -19.11 -1.10
C ASP A 64 15.37 -20.18 -2.13
N ARG A 65 14.59 -20.40 -3.18
CA ARG A 65 14.96 -21.28 -4.31
C ARG A 65 16.22 -20.81 -5.03
N GLY A 66 16.36 -19.51 -5.28
CA GLY A 66 17.58 -18.97 -5.88
C GLY A 66 18.80 -19.08 -4.95
N LEU A 67 18.60 -18.89 -3.64
CA LEU A 67 19.66 -19.02 -2.62
C LEU A 67 20.10 -20.47 -2.39
N ILE A 68 19.28 -21.48 -2.73
CA ILE A 68 19.72 -22.89 -2.76
C ILE A 68 20.79 -23.08 -3.86
N LEU A 69 20.65 -22.40 -5.00
CA LEU A 69 21.62 -22.49 -6.10
C LEU A 69 22.88 -21.68 -5.80
N SER A 70 22.74 -20.52 -5.19
CA SER A 70 23.85 -19.64 -4.82
C SER A 70 23.61 -19.00 -3.45
N PRO A 71 24.02 -19.65 -2.34
CA PRO A 71 23.78 -19.16 -0.98
C PRO A 71 24.40 -17.80 -0.67
N VAL A 72 25.43 -17.42 -1.44
CA VAL A 72 26.18 -16.17 -1.25
C VAL A 72 25.82 -15.09 -2.28
N ASP A 73 24.84 -15.35 -3.18
CA ASP A 73 24.46 -14.36 -4.17
C ASP A 73 24.03 -13.04 -3.48
N PRO A 74 24.70 -11.92 -3.80
CA PRO A 74 24.46 -10.67 -3.08
C PRO A 74 23.10 -10.06 -3.38
N THR A 75 22.64 -10.15 -4.62
CA THR A 75 21.34 -9.61 -5.05
C THR A 75 20.19 -10.33 -4.34
N LEU A 76 20.20 -11.65 -4.35
CA LEU A 76 19.18 -12.45 -3.67
C LEU A 76 19.22 -12.28 -2.16
N ASN A 77 20.41 -12.19 -1.53
CA ASN A 77 20.52 -11.94 -0.10
C ASN A 77 19.97 -10.55 0.28
N LEU A 78 20.24 -9.52 -0.53
CA LEU A 78 19.72 -8.17 -0.32
C LEU A 78 18.18 -8.14 -0.45
N LEU A 79 17.64 -8.71 -1.53
CA LEU A 79 16.21 -8.81 -1.75
C LEU A 79 15.53 -9.60 -0.63
N ARG A 80 16.14 -10.73 -0.23
CA ARG A 80 15.61 -11.58 0.86
C ARG A 80 15.60 -10.87 2.20
N ALA A 81 16.58 -10.01 2.48
CA ALA A 81 16.58 -9.18 3.68
C ALA A 81 15.44 -8.15 3.67
N VAL A 82 15.19 -7.50 2.53
CA VAL A 82 14.03 -6.60 2.37
C VAL A 82 12.71 -7.34 2.61
N ILE A 83 12.59 -8.56 2.08
CA ILE A 83 11.40 -9.41 2.27
C ILE A 83 11.26 -9.82 3.74
N ASP A 84 12.34 -10.26 4.40
CA ASP A 84 12.32 -10.61 5.82
C ASP A 84 11.83 -9.44 6.69
N HIS A 85 12.32 -8.23 6.41
CA HIS A 85 11.86 -7.03 7.12
C HIS A 85 10.35 -6.77 6.88
N ARG A 86 9.88 -6.88 5.62
CA ARG A 86 8.48 -6.71 5.28
C ARG A 86 7.57 -7.77 5.93
N LEU A 87 8.08 -8.97 6.14
CA LEU A 87 7.40 -10.05 6.87
C LEU A 87 7.48 -9.91 8.40
N GLY A 88 8.04 -8.80 8.93
CA GLY A 88 8.23 -8.58 10.37
C GLY A 88 9.45 -9.29 10.96
N ARG A 89 10.25 -9.98 10.16
CA ARG A 89 11.45 -10.73 10.58
C ARG A 89 12.68 -9.81 10.57
N THR A 90 12.61 -8.68 11.28
CA THR A 90 13.65 -7.63 11.22
C THR A 90 15.04 -8.13 11.64
N ASP A 91 15.13 -8.95 12.70
CA ASP A 91 16.43 -9.46 13.15
C ASP A 91 17.06 -10.43 12.12
N ALA A 92 16.25 -11.21 11.42
CA ALA A 92 16.73 -12.04 10.31
C ALA A 92 17.28 -11.18 9.17
N ALA A 93 16.58 -10.08 8.82
CA ALA A 93 17.03 -9.12 7.81
C ALA A 93 18.37 -8.49 8.19
N VAL A 94 18.50 -7.99 9.43
CA VAL A 94 19.74 -7.39 9.95
C VAL A 94 20.87 -8.40 9.93
N LYS A 95 20.65 -9.63 10.44
CA LYS A 95 21.65 -10.71 10.42
C LYS A 95 22.13 -11.02 9.00
N ARG A 96 21.21 -11.10 8.04
CA ARG A 96 21.53 -11.38 6.63
C ARG A 96 22.37 -10.27 6.01
N LEU A 97 21.98 -9.00 6.21
CA LEU A 97 22.72 -7.85 5.69
C LEU A 97 24.10 -7.72 6.33
N THR A 98 24.23 -7.94 7.62
CA THR A 98 25.54 -7.96 8.32
C THR A 98 26.44 -9.07 7.79
N ALA A 99 25.89 -10.26 7.53
CA ALA A 99 26.64 -11.36 6.93
C ALA A 99 27.06 -11.05 5.48
N LEU A 100 26.22 -10.35 4.71
CA LEU A 100 26.53 -9.92 3.35
C LEU A 100 27.70 -8.92 3.36
N LEU A 101 27.67 -7.93 4.24
CA LEU A 101 28.74 -6.93 4.41
C LEU A 101 30.11 -7.56 4.74
N SER A 102 30.12 -8.66 5.51
CA SER A 102 31.38 -9.34 5.84
C SER A 102 31.97 -10.20 4.71
N ARG A 103 31.12 -10.59 3.72
CA ARG A 103 31.51 -11.57 2.68
C ARG A 103 31.64 -10.98 1.29
N ALA A 104 30.99 -9.88 0.99
CA ALA A 104 30.90 -9.31 -0.34
C ALA A 104 31.16 -7.79 -0.33
N PRO A 105 32.42 -7.33 -0.21
CA PRO A 105 32.76 -5.90 -0.15
C PRO A 105 32.28 -5.10 -1.36
N ALA A 106 32.18 -5.71 -2.53
CA ALA A 106 31.67 -5.06 -3.74
C ALA A 106 30.22 -4.55 -3.63
N ASN A 107 29.43 -5.07 -2.68
CA ASN A 107 28.04 -4.68 -2.43
C ASN A 107 27.89 -3.87 -1.13
N GLU A 108 28.98 -3.35 -0.58
CA GLU A 108 29.00 -2.64 0.71
C GLU A 108 27.99 -1.47 0.72
N ILE A 109 27.94 -0.68 -0.35
CA ILE A 109 27.08 0.51 -0.43
C ILE A 109 25.61 0.10 -0.33
N ASP A 110 25.11 -0.77 -1.22
CA ASP A 110 23.71 -1.17 -1.26
C ASP A 110 23.28 -1.92 0.01
N ALA A 111 24.14 -2.82 0.51
CA ALA A 111 23.86 -3.57 1.73
C ALA A 111 23.84 -2.65 2.96
N THR A 112 24.73 -1.65 3.05
CA THR A 112 24.78 -0.72 4.18
C THR A 112 23.59 0.23 4.15
N ILE A 113 23.20 0.76 2.98
CA ILE A 113 22.01 1.62 2.84
C ILE A 113 20.76 0.83 3.23
N THR A 114 20.62 -0.40 2.73
CA THR A 114 19.47 -1.27 3.06
C THR A 114 19.43 -1.58 4.56
N LEU A 115 20.59 -1.85 5.18
CA LEU A 115 20.68 -2.06 6.62
C LEU A 115 20.27 -0.81 7.41
N ALA A 116 20.73 0.37 7.02
CA ALA A 116 20.36 1.63 7.64
C ALA A 116 18.84 1.87 7.53
N GLU A 117 18.24 1.62 6.37
CA GLU A 117 16.78 1.75 6.18
C GLU A 117 15.98 0.76 7.05
N VAL A 118 16.39 -0.51 7.10
CA VAL A 118 15.76 -1.53 7.95
C VAL A 118 15.82 -1.12 9.42
N LEU A 119 16.99 -0.68 9.89
CA LEU A 119 17.20 -0.22 11.26
C LEU A 119 16.35 1.02 11.58
N GLN A 120 16.29 2.00 10.67
CA GLN A 120 15.46 3.20 10.86
C GLN A 120 13.97 2.88 10.95
N ARG A 121 13.46 2.05 10.05
CA ARG A 121 12.04 1.66 10.03
C ARG A 121 11.63 0.82 11.25
N SER A 122 12.58 0.10 11.84
CA SER A 122 12.36 -0.67 13.07
C SER A 122 12.64 0.12 14.36
N GLY A 123 12.98 1.40 14.26
CA GLY A 123 13.22 2.27 15.43
C GLY A 123 14.58 2.05 16.13
N ARG A 124 15.50 1.28 15.53
CA ARG A 124 16.84 0.94 16.08
C ARG A 124 17.85 2.08 15.88
N SER A 125 17.54 3.24 16.46
CA SER A 125 18.25 4.50 16.21
C SER A 125 19.70 4.50 16.63
N THR A 126 20.02 3.83 17.73
CA THR A 126 21.40 3.68 18.23
C THR A 126 22.30 2.95 17.24
N GLU A 127 21.76 1.93 16.59
CA GLU A 127 22.52 1.16 15.60
C GLU A 127 22.70 1.94 14.30
N VAL A 128 21.71 2.73 13.90
CA VAL A 128 21.86 3.67 12.77
C VAL A 128 22.98 4.69 13.08
N ALA A 129 22.98 5.28 14.27
CA ALA A 129 24.01 6.24 14.67
C ALA A 129 25.41 5.60 14.67
N ALA A 130 25.53 4.37 15.19
CA ALA A 130 26.78 3.61 15.16
C ALA A 130 27.26 3.32 13.72
N LEU A 131 26.31 2.98 12.81
CA LEU A 131 26.61 2.73 11.41
C LEU A 131 27.14 4.01 10.72
N ILE A 132 26.52 5.15 10.97
CA ILE A 132 26.97 6.46 10.46
C ILE A 132 28.33 6.82 11.03
N ALA A 133 28.55 6.65 12.35
CA ALA A 133 29.81 6.96 13.02
C ALA A 133 30.99 6.08 12.52
N LYS A 134 30.70 4.84 12.12
CA LYS A 134 31.69 3.94 11.50
C LYS A 134 32.22 4.49 10.17
N GLY A 135 31.43 5.31 9.48
CA GLY A 135 31.80 5.85 8.17
C GLY A 135 31.72 4.82 7.05
N GLY A 136 32.37 5.11 5.94
CA GLY A 136 32.48 4.23 4.78
C GLY A 136 32.02 4.88 3.48
N ALA A 137 32.30 4.22 2.37
CA ALA A 137 32.00 4.73 1.01
C ALA A 137 30.50 4.97 0.78
N TRP A 138 29.62 4.25 1.48
CA TRP A 138 28.17 4.39 1.39
C TRP A 138 27.65 5.80 1.73
N LEU A 139 28.37 6.55 2.60
CA LEU A 139 27.98 7.91 2.97
C LEU A 139 28.10 8.92 1.81
N ALA A 140 28.85 8.59 0.76
CA ALA A 140 28.95 9.39 -0.46
C ALA A 140 27.77 9.17 -1.42
N ASP A 141 27.00 8.09 -1.25
CA ASP A 141 25.81 7.81 -2.06
C ASP A 141 24.66 8.75 -1.68
N GLU A 142 24.01 9.33 -2.69
CA GLU A 142 22.89 10.27 -2.44
C GLU A 142 21.71 9.65 -1.66
N ARG A 143 21.49 8.33 -1.77
CA ARG A 143 20.46 7.60 -1.01
C ARG A 143 20.76 7.57 0.48
N ALA A 144 22.05 7.50 0.86
CA ALA A 144 22.48 7.51 2.25
C ALA A 144 22.20 8.85 2.93
N GLN A 145 22.20 9.96 2.17
CA GLN A 145 21.93 11.29 2.72
C GLN A 145 20.57 11.38 3.40
N VAL A 146 19.54 10.66 2.90
CA VAL A 146 18.23 10.59 3.55
C VAL A 146 18.32 9.88 4.90
N CYS A 147 19.10 8.81 4.99
CA CYS A 147 19.31 8.07 6.24
C CYS A 147 20.04 8.93 7.27
N VAL A 148 21.08 9.65 6.85
CA VAL A 148 21.85 10.58 7.69
C VAL A 148 20.94 11.71 8.18
N ALA A 149 20.23 12.36 7.27
CA ALA A 149 19.34 13.49 7.61
C ALA A 149 18.22 13.09 8.59
N ARG A 150 17.65 11.89 8.45
CA ARG A 150 16.69 11.36 9.43
C ARG A 150 17.32 11.13 10.82
N ALA A 151 18.56 10.66 10.86
CA ALA A 151 19.27 10.50 12.11
C ALA A 151 19.56 11.86 12.74
N THR A 152 20.01 12.84 11.95
CA THR A 152 20.21 14.24 12.40
C THR A 152 18.90 14.84 12.91
N ALA A 153 17.79 14.68 12.21
CA ALA A 153 16.49 15.25 12.59
C ALA A 153 15.95 14.76 13.95
N ARG A 154 16.45 13.66 14.47
CA ARG A 154 16.10 13.17 15.82
C ARG A 154 16.80 13.96 16.92
N MET A 155 17.96 14.51 16.65
CA MET A 155 18.77 15.31 17.58
C MET A 155 18.50 16.81 17.35
N ASP A 156 18.51 17.20 16.10
CA ASP A 156 18.24 18.56 15.62
C ASP A 156 17.30 18.50 14.41
N ARG A 157 16.03 18.81 14.65
CA ARG A 157 14.98 18.75 13.63
C ARG A 157 15.26 19.70 12.48
N ASP A 158 15.73 20.90 12.77
CA ASP A 158 15.92 21.93 11.76
C ASP A 158 17.13 21.63 10.87
N ALA A 159 18.22 21.17 11.47
CA ALA A 159 19.39 20.69 10.71
C ALA A 159 19.03 19.50 9.81
N GLY A 160 18.31 18.50 10.33
CA GLY A 160 17.87 17.36 9.54
C GLY A 160 16.89 17.75 8.42
N CYS A 161 15.98 18.70 8.68
CA CYS A 161 15.07 19.24 7.67
C CYS A 161 15.84 19.93 6.55
N ALA A 162 16.80 20.79 6.87
CA ALA A 162 17.65 21.48 5.89
C ALA A 162 18.46 20.50 5.03
N GLN A 163 18.99 19.41 5.61
CA GLN A 163 19.69 18.37 4.89
C GLN A 163 18.77 17.65 3.89
N LEU A 164 17.55 17.31 4.31
CA LEU A 164 16.55 16.66 3.43
C LEU A 164 16.15 17.57 2.27
N GLU A 165 15.92 18.85 2.52
CA GLU A 165 15.65 19.82 1.45
C GLU A 165 16.82 19.97 0.50
N ALA A 166 18.06 20.02 1.01
CA ALA A 166 19.26 20.09 0.18
C ALA A 166 19.37 18.85 -0.72
N THR A 167 19.14 17.66 -0.18
CA THR A 167 19.09 16.40 -0.94
C THR A 167 18.01 16.46 -2.02
N ALA A 168 16.80 16.89 -1.68
CA ALA A 168 15.70 16.99 -2.62
C ALA A 168 15.98 17.99 -3.76
N ARG A 169 16.67 19.10 -3.47
CA ARG A 169 17.06 20.10 -4.50
C ARG A 169 18.22 19.63 -5.37
N GLY A 170 19.18 18.91 -4.79
CA GLY A 170 20.43 18.53 -5.46
C GLY A 170 20.34 17.28 -6.32
N THR A 171 19.40 16.37 -6.04
CA THR A 171 19.29 15.10 -6.77
C THR A 171 18.55 15.24 -8.11
N GLY A 172 19.09 14.58 -9.14
CA GLY A 172 18.40 14.35 -10.41
C GLY A 172 17.42 13.18 -10.38
N ASN A 173 17.46 12.34 -9.33
CA ASN A 173 16.60 11.18 -9.17
C ASN A 173 15.22 11.60 -8.61
N ALA A 174 14.19 11.52 -9.44
CA ALA A 174 12.83 11.94 -9.06
C ALA A 174 12.27 11.17 -7.85
N GLN A 175 12.60 9.89 -7.71
CA GLN A 175 12.14 9.09 -6.57
C GLN A 175 12.84 9.53 -5.27
N LEU A 176 14.14 9.75 -5.30
CA LEU A 176 14.89 10.24 -4.15
C LEU A 176 14.47 11.65 -3.76
N LYS A 177 14.27 12.54 -4.75
CA LYS A 177 13.70 13.88 -4.55
C LYS A 177 12.38 13.81 -3.78
N ARG A 178 11.49 12.92 -4.17
CA ARG A 178 10.21 12.71 -3.45
C ARG A 178 10.42 12.21 -2.03
N ILE A 179 11.27 11.19 -1.84
CA ILE A 179 11.53 10.62 -0.51
C ILE A 179 12.07 11.69 0.43
N ALA A 180 13.14 12.39 0.04
CA ALA A 180 13.75 13.43 0.84
C ALA A 180 12.80 14.61 1.06
N GLY A 181 12.16 15.10 0.00
CA GLY A 181 11.28 16.26 0.06
C GLY A 181 10.03 16.02 0.92
N PHE A 182 9.33 14.90 0.76
CA PHE A 182 8.16 14.63 1.61
C PHE A 182 8.51 14.29 3.06
N GLU A 183 9.73 13.83 3.33
CA GLU A 183 10.23 13.72 4.69
C GLU A 183 10.45 15.12 5.31
N ALA A 184 11.00 16.07 4.54
CA ALA A 184 11.10 17.47 4.96
C ALA A 184 9.71 18.11 5.17
N VAL A 185 8.73 17.84 4.28
CA VAL A 185 7.32 18.25 4.46
C VAL A 185 6.79 17.78 5.81
N ARG A 186 7.03 16.51 6.17
CA ARG A 186 6.60 15.95 7.46
C ARG A 186 7.28 16.66 8.66
N LEU A 187 8.55 17.02 8.54
CA LEU A 187 9.27 17.74 9.60
C LEU A 187 8.79 19.19 9.75
N HIS A 188 8.49 19.89 8.65
CA HIS A 188 7.87 21.21 8.68
C HIS A 188 6.49 21.15 9.35
N ASP A 189 5.63 20.22 8.93
CA ASP A 189 4.31 20.02 9.52
C ASP A 189 4.40 19.75 11.04
N ALA A 190 5.31 18.85 11.45
CA ALA A 190 5.55 18.54 12.86
C ALA A 190 6.13 19.71 13.67
N ALA A 191 6.75 20.69 13.01
CA ALA A 191 7.27 21.91 13.62
C ALA A 191 6.25 23.07 13.61
N GLY A 192 5.03 22.86 13.09
CA GLY A 192 4.03 23.93 12.94
C GLY A 192 4.29 24.90 11.78
N ARG A 193 5.27 24.62 10.94
CA ARG A 193 5.59 25.41 9.73
C ARG A 193 4.70 24.97 8.57
N TYR A 194 3.40 25.22 8.69
CA TYR A 194 2.38 24.67 7.80
C TYR A 194 2.43 25.27 6.39
N ARG A 195 2.78 26.56 6.26
CA ARG A 195 2.90 27.21 4.95
C ARG A 195 4.11 26.68 4.18
N GLU A 196 5.22 26.45 4.86
CA GLU A 196 6.44 25.87 4.29
C GLU A 196 6.20 24.42 3.88
N ALA A 197 5.54 23.63 4.73
CA ALA A 197 5.15 22.25 4.40
C ALA A 197 4.29 22.20 3.14
N PHE A 198 3.29 23.06 3.04
CA PHE A 198 2.38 23.12 1.90
C PHE A 198 3.10 23.57 0.62
N ALA A 199 3.92 24.62 0.68
CA ALA A 199 4.68 25.13 -0.46
C ALA A 199 5.66 24.09 -1.00
N LEU A 200 6.37 23.39 -0.10
CA LEU A 200 7.30 22.34 -0.49
C LEU A 200 6.56 21.15 -1.14
N ALA A 201 5.44 20.70 -0.55
CA ALA A 201 4.62 19.63 -1.13
C ALA A 201 4.10 20.02 -2.53
N THR A 202 3.63 21.26 -2.71
CA THR A 202 3.18 21.78 -4.00
C THR A 202 4.30 21.71 -5.05
N THR A 203 5.50 22.12 -4.67
CA THR A 203 6.67 22.08 -5.57
C THR A 203 7.02 20.64 -5.96
N LEU A 204 7.07 19.73 -4.98
CA LEU A 204 7.35 18.32 -5.22
C LEU A 204 6.32 17.67 -6.13
N HIS A 205 5.05 17.92 -5.91
CA HIS A 205 3.98 17.43 -6.78
C HIS A 205 4.11 17.95 -8.20
N ARG A 206 4.35 19.24 -8.39
CA ARG A 206 4.53 19.85 -9.70
C ARG A 206 5.71 19.23 -10.47
N GLU A 207 6.84 18.99 -9.79
CA GLU A 207 8.08 18.53 -10.41
C GLU A 207 8.13 17.02 -10.64
N THR A 208 7.45 16.23 -9.81
CA THR A 208 7.67 14.77 -9.77
C THR A 208 6.40 13.92 -9.96
N THR A 209 5.21 14.55 -10.05
CA THR A 209 3.96 13.81 -10.28
C THR A 209 3.45 14.11 -11.69
N PRO A 210 3.29 13.10 -12.55
CA PRO A 210 2.72 13.27 -13.89
C PRO A 210 1.31 13.87 -13.83
N THR A 211 0.87 14.39 -14.95
CA THR A 211 -0.53 14.79 -15.14
C THR A 211 -1.44 13.59 -14.91
N PHE A 212 -2.51 13.78 -14.18
CA PHE A 212 -3.50 12.75 -13.89
C PHE A 212 -4.80 13.10 -14.61
N ASP A 213 -5.30 12.17 -15.41
CA ASP A 213 -6.63 12.31 -16.03
C ASP A 213 -7.71 11.79 -15.08
N ILE A 214 -8.36 12.72 -14.39
CA ILE A 214 -9.48 12.39 -13.50
C ILE A 214 -10.74 12.00 -14.28
N GLY A 215 -10.84 12.37 -15.56
CA GLY A 215 -11.95 12.02 -16.43
C GLY A 215 -12.15 10.54 -16.58
N GLU A 216 -11.06 9.74 -16.60
CA GLU A 216 -11.18 8.27 -16.60
C GLU A 216 -11.89 7.74 -15.34
N VAL A 217 -11.59 8.31 -14.17
CA VAL A 217 -12.26 7.91 -12.91
C VAL A 217 -13.72 8.33 -12.91
N GLU A 218 -14.00 9.52 -13.41
CA GLU A 218 -15.37 10.06 -13.51
C GLU A 218 -16.23 9.22 -14.46
N MET A 219 -15.68 8.84 -15.61
CA MET A 219 -16.36 7.96 -16.57
C MET A 219 -16.64 6.58 -15.97
N ASP A 220 -15.64 5.98 -15.31
CA ASP A 220 -15.79 4.68 -14.63
C ASP A 220 -16.90 4.73 -13.57
N VAL A 221 -16.91 5.76 -12.71
CA VAL A 221 -17.94 5.94 -11.69
C VAL A 221 -19.31 6.21 -12.32
N ALA A 222 -19.40 7.05 -13.35
CA ALA A 222 -20.64 7.34 -14.05
C ALA A 222 -21.24 6.08 -14.68
N GLU A 223 -20.42 5.23 -15.29
CA GLU A 223 -20.84 3.96 -15.86
C GLU A 223 -21.35 3.00 -14.77
N GLN A 224 -20.66 2.87 -13.66
CA GLN A 224 -21.10 2.05 -12.53
C GLN A 224 -22.43 2.54 -11.97
N LEU A 225 -22.63 3.85 -11.83
CA LEU A 225 -23.90 4.45 -11.39
C LEU A 225 -25.03 4.19 -12.39
N ARG A 226 -24.76 4.27 -13.69
CA ARG A 226 -25.71 3.97 -14.76
C ARG A 226 -26.16 2.50 -14.73
N LEU A 227 -25.25 1.59 -14.42
CA LEU A 227 -25.49 0.15 -14.35
C LEU A 227 -26.15 -0.29 -13.04
N MET A 228 -26.05 0.51 -12.00
CA MET A 228 -26.50 0.18 -10.63
C MET A 228 -27.93 -0.42 -10.56
N PRO A 229 -28.96 0.11 -11.26
CA PRO A 229 -30.31 -0.49 -11.22
C PRO A 229 -30.34 -1.95 -11.73
N ARG A 230 -29.38 -2.30 -12.59
CA ARG A 230 -29.28 -3.64 -13.17
C ARG A 230 -28.50 -4.62 -12.31
N LEU A 231 -27.71 -4.13 -11.34
CA LEU A 231 -26.85 -4.95 -10.47
C LEU A 231 -27.65 -5.68 -9.39
N ARG A 232 -28.83 -5.20 -9.02
CA ARG A 232 -29.73 -5.84 -8.03
C ARG A 232 -30.11 -7.30 -8.38
N ALA A 233 -29.95 -7.70 -9.62
CA ALA A 233 -30.29 -9.03 -10.11
C ALA A 233 -29.06 -9.89 -10.47
N VAL A 234 -27.85 -9.52 -10.04
CA VAL A 234 -26.70 -10.42 -10.12
C VAL A 234 -26.96 -11.55 -9.13
N ASN A 235 -27.25 -12.73 -9.68
CA ASN A 235 -27.82 -13.88 -8.96
C ASN A 235 -26.94 -14.33 -7.79
N ARG A 236 -27.52 -14.30 -6.58
CA ARG A 236 -26.96 -14.90 -5.36
C ARG A 236 -27.27 -16.41 -5.24
N THR A 237 -27.76 -17.06 -6.28
CA THR A 237 -28.41 -18.37 -6.19
C THR A 237 -27.48 -19.57 -6.12
N ALA A 238 -26.16 -19.45 -6.08
CA ALA A 238 -25.33 -20.65 -6.22
C ALA A 238 -24.31 -20.93 -5.09
N ALA A 239 -24.18 -20.09 -4.08
CA ALA A 239 -23.15 -20.36 -3.06
C ALA A 239 -23.42 -19.68 -1.72
N ASP A 240 -24.28 -20.28 -0.91
CA ASP A 240 -24.67 -19.77 0.40
C ASP A 240 -23.52 -19.55 1.41
N ALA A 241 -22.28 -19.83 1.05
CA ALA A 241 -21.10 -19.66 1.89
C ALA A 241 -19.90 -18.97 1.22
N ILE A 242 -19.85 -18.83 -0.12
CA ILE A 242 -18.65 -18.28 -0.80
C ILE A 242 -18.39 -16.83 -0.38
N GLY A 243 -17.20 -16.58 0.16
CA GLY A 243 -16.73 -15.27 0.57
C GLY A 243 -17.07 -14.89 2.02
N ALA A 244 -17.75 -15.74 2.78
CA ALA A 244 -18.05 -15.45 4.19
C ALA A 244 -16.79 -15.31 5.07
N GLU A 245 -15.67 -15.86 4.61
CA GLU A 245 -14.34 -15.72 5.23
C GLU A 245 -13.56 -14.49 4.74
N ALA A 246 -14.14 -13.64 3.90
CA ALA A 246 -13.53 -12.42 3.41
C ALA A 246 -14.28 -11.18 3.88
N ALA A 247 -13.54 -10.21 4.38
CA ALA A 247 -14.06 -8.88 4.68
C ALA A 247 -13.13 -7.83 4.06
N PHE A 248 -13.72 -6.72 3.65
CA PHE A 248 -12.99 -5.63 2.97
C PHE A 248 -13.19 -4.31 3.72
N VAL A 249 -12.11 -3.54 3.87
CA VAL A 249 -12.27 -2.12 4.14
C VAL A 249 -12.36 -1.35 2.82
N ILE A 250 -13.41 -0.57 2.70
CA ILE A 250 -13.66 0.33 1.59
C ILE A 250 -13.45 1.75 2.11
N GLY A 251 -12.72 2.55 1.37
CA GLY A 251 -12.44 3.93 1.73
C GLY A 251 -11.21 4.47 1.02
N LEU A 252 -11.02 5.77 1.14
CA LEU A 252 -9.88 6.45 0.55
C LEU A 252 -8.63 6.31 1.43
N PRO A 253 -7.43 6.41 0.87
CA PRO A 253 -6.23 6.48 1.69
C PRO A 253 -6.32 7.66 2.67
N ARG A 254 -5.71 7.52 3.83
CA ARG A 254 -5.71 8.54 4.91
C ARG A 254 -7.07 8.79 5.58
N SER A 255 -8.09 7.99 5.29
CA SER A 255 -9.37 8.03 6.01
C SER A 255 -9.36 7.28 7.36
N GLY A 256 -8.24 6.62 7.73
CA GLY A 256 -8.12 5.83 8.96
C GLY A 256 -8.23 4.32 8.76
N THR A 257 -8.24 3.85 7.52
CA THR A 257 -8.34 2.42 7.16
C THR A 257 -7.28 1.55 7.82
N THR A 258 -6.08 2.09 8.04
CA THR A 258 -5.02 1.36 8.75
C THR A 258 -5.32 1.20 10.24
N LEU A 259 -5.92 2.21 10.90
CA LEU A 259 -6.35 2.09 12.29
C LEU A 259 -7.41 1.00 12.41
N LEU A 260 -8.44 1.05 11.58
CA LEU A 260 -9.52 0.05 11.56
C LEU A 260 -8.96 -1.36 11.33
N GLU A 261 -8.04 -1.53 10.38
CA GLU A 261 -7.38 -2.81 10.12
C GLU A 261 -6.61 -3.30 11.34
N GLN A 262 -5.82 -2.43 12.00
CA GLN A 262 -5.05 -2.80 13.19
C GLN A 262 -5.95 -3.17 14.38
N MET A 263 -7.07 -2.48 14.55
CA MET A 263 -8.08 -2.84 15.55
C MET A 263 -8.66 -4.22 15.28
N LEU A 264 -9.16 -4.46 14.06
CA LEU A 264 -9.79 -5.73 13.70
C LEU A 264 -8.80 -6.90 13.67
N ASP A 265 -7.54 -6.66 13.29
CA ASP A 265 -6.49 -7.70 13.29
C ASP A 265 -6.11 -8.18 14.71
N ARG A 266 -6.44 -7.41 15.77
CA ARG A 266 -6.33 -7.86 17.16
C ARG A 266 -7.37 -8.92 17.52
N HIS A 267 -8.43 -9.05 16.76
CA HIS A 267 -9.46 -10.06 17.02
C HIS A 267 -8.91 -11.46 16.70
N PRO A 268 -9.11 -12.48 17.59
CA PRO A 268 -8.56 -13.82 17.37
C PRO A 268 -9.05 -14.49 16.09
N SER A 269 -10.29 -14.21 15.67
CA SER A 269 -10.90 -14.79 14.46
C SER A 269 -10.67 -13.98 13.18
N ILE A 270 -10.07 -12.80 13.24
CA ILE A 270 -9.82 -11.94 12.07
C ILE A 270 -8.32 -11.81 11.84
N CYS A 271 -7.90 -11.85 10.59
CA CYS A 271 -6.53 -11.55 10.18
C CYS A 271 -6.53 -10.43 9.15
N GLY A 272 -5.94 -9.28 9.48
CA GLY A 272 -5.65 -8.23 8.50
C GLY A 272 -4.59 -8.71 7.52
N ILE A 273 -4.84 -8.60 6.22
CA ILE A 273 -3.90 -9.03 5.17
C ILE A 273 -3.25 -7.87 4.43
N GLY A 274 -3.53 -6.64 4.85
CA GLY A 274 -2.95 -5.44 4.24
C GLY A 274 -3.58 -5.09 2.91
N GLU A 275 -2.79 -4.43 2.06
CA GLU A 275 -3.17 -4.09 0.68
C GLU A 275 -2.91 -5.31 -0.21
N PHE A 276 -3.90 -6.20 -0.28
CA PHE A 276 -3.79 -7.46 -1.02
C PHE A 276 -4.24 -7.30 -2.48
N GLU A 277 -3.46 -7.84 -3.40
CA GLU A 277 -3.70 -7.64 -4.84
C GLU A 277 -4.86 -8.47 -5.42
N GLY A 278 -5.41 -9.41 -4.66
CA GLY A 278 -6.45 -10.31 -5.14
C GLY A 278 -7.67 -9.59 -5.69
N ALA A 279 -8.06 -8.46 -5.11
CA ALA A 279 -9.15 -7.63 -5.62
C ALA A 279 -8.88 -7.06 -7.02
N PHE A 280 -7.63 -6.65 -7.29
CA PHE A 280 -7.22 -6.19 -8.62
C PHE A 280 -7.20 -7.33 -9.63
N ALA A 281 -6.71 -8.52 -9.24
CA ALA A 281 -6.70 -9.71 -10.09
C ALA A 281 -8.12 -10.12 -10.52
N ILE A 282 -9.09 -10.05 -9.62
CA ILE A 282 -10.52 -10.24 -9.94
C ILE A 282 -10.95 -9.26 -11.03
N ARG A 283 -10.73 -7.95 -10.82
CA ARG A 283 -11.14 -6.92 -11.80
C ARG A 283 -10.46 -7.11 -13.16
N GLU A 284 -9.15 -7.37 -13.18
CA GLU A 284 -8.39 -7.59 -14.40
C GLU A 284 -8.93 -8.78 -15.18
N THR A 285 -9.19 -9.89 -14.51
CA THR A 285 -9.75 -11.10 -15.16
C THR A 285 -11.15 -10.83 -15.70
N LEU A 286 -12.03 -10.16 -14.94
CA LEU A 286 -13.37 -9.79 -15.41
C LEU A 286 -13.31 -8.83 -16.61
N THR A 287 -12.32 -7.94 -16.65
CA THR A 287 -12.06 -7.08 -17.81
C THR A 287 -11.62 -7.90 -19.02
N GLY A 288 -10.70 -8.85 -18.84
CA GLY A 288 -10.22 -9.75 -19.89
C GLY A 288 -11.33 -10.66 -20.46
N LEU A 289 -12.30 -11.05 -19.63
CA LEU A 289 -13.50 -11.78 -20.03
C LEU A 289 -14.56 -10.90 -20.75
N GLY A 290 -14.35 -9.57 -20.81
CA GLY A 290 -15.30 -8.63 -21.39
C GLY A 290 -16.59 -8.44 -20.59
N VAL A 291 -16.60 -8.81 -19.30
CA VAL A 291 -17.77 -8.68 -18.43
C VAL A 291 -17.72 -7.47 -17.51
N TRP A 292 -16.53 -6.94 -17.19
CA TRP A 292 -16.35 -5.74 -16.40
C TRP A 292 -16.21 -4.49 -17.28
N PRO A 293 -16.84 -3.35 -16.92
CA PRO A 293 -17.85 -3.18 -15.87
C PRO A 293 -19.28 -3.46 -16.36
N SER A 294 -19.51 -3.50 -17.68
CA SER A 294 -20.82 -3.27 -18.29
C SER A 294 -21.72 -4.51 -18.33
N ASN A 295 -21.17 -5.70 -18.17
CA ASN A 295 -21.90 -6.97 -18.42
C ASN A 295 -21.69 -8.03 -17.32
N LEU A 296 -21.59 -7.62 -16.05
CA LEU A 296 -21.37 -8.54 -14.91
C LEU A 296 -22.46 -9.64 -14.81
N ARG A 297 -23.64 -9.43 -15.39
CA ARG A 297 -24.69 -10.47 -15.48
C ARG A 297 -24.33 -11.64 -16.36
N ALA A 298 -23.44 -11.43 -17.32
CA ALA A 298 -22.96 -12.48 -18.21
C ALA A 298 -21.79 -13.30 -17.59
N LEU A 299 -21.37 -12.97 -16.37
CA LEU A 299 -20.35 -13.75 -15.66
C LEU A 299 -20.87 -15.17 -15.43
N ALA A 300 -20.18 -16.15 -16.02
CA ALA A 300 -20.52 -17.56 -15.81
C ALA A 300 -20.27 -17.96 -14.36
N ALA A 301 -21.14 -18.79 -13.80
CA ALA A 301 -21.01 -19.26 -12.41
C ALA A 301 -19.69 -20.00 -12.16
N SER A 302 -19.19 -20.75 -13.18
CA SER A 302 -17.89 -21.41 -13.14
C SER A 302 -16.72 -20.43 -13.02
N ASP A 303 -16.75 -19.30 -13.74
CA ASP A 303 -15.71 -18.28 -13.68
C ASP A 303 -15.77 -17.53 -12.34
N ALA A 304 -16.96 -17.21 -11.85
CA ALA A 304 -17.14 -16.62 -10.53
C ALA A 304 -16.58 -17.53 -9.42
N ALA A 305 -16.91 -18.82 -9.45
CA ALA A 305 -16.43 -19.80 -8.48
C ALA A 305 -14.91 -20.00 -8.56
N ARG A 306 -14.32 -20.04 -9.76
CA ARG A 306 -12.88 -20.13 -9.96
C ARG A 306 -12.17 -18.90 -9.37
N LEU A 307 -12.61 -17.68 -9.71
CA LEU A 307 -12.03 -16.43 -9.21
C LEU A 307 -12.16 -16.32 -7.69
N ALA A 308 -13.30 -16.72 -7.13
CA ALA A 308 -13.48 -16.79 -5.69
C ALA A 308 -12.49 -17.75 -5.03
N GLY A 309 -12.33 -18.96 -5.57
CA GLY A 309 -11.38 -19.95 -5.09
C GLY A 309 -9.94 -19.47 -5.15
N GLU A 310 -9.53 -18.81 -6.23
CA GLU A 310 -8.20 -18.22 -6.41
C GLU A 310 -7.94 -17.12 -5.37
N TYR A 311 -8.90 -16.21 -5.18
CA TYR A 311 -8.80 -15.14 -4.18
C TYR A 311 -8.71 -15.72 -2.75
N LEU A 312 -9.63 -16.58 -2.38
CA LEU A 312 -9.73 -17.13 -1.03
C LEU A 312 -8.51 -18.01 -0.67
N SER A 313 -8.01 -18.79 -1.62
CA SER A 313 -6.79 -19.57 -1.45
C SER A 313 -5.60 -18.65 -1.18
N ALA A 314 -5.37 -17.65 -2.04
CA ALA A 314 -4.24 -16.73 -1.88
C ALA A 314 -4.36 -15.85 -0.62
N ALA A 315 -5.57 -15.46 -0.23
CA ALA A 315 -5.80 -14.73 1.02
C ALA A 315 -5.56 -15.63 2.25
N SER A 316 -5.90 -16.94 2.17
CA SER A 316 -5.69 -17.89 3.26
C SER A 316 -4.21 -18.14 3.55
N ASP A 317 -3.33 -18.05 2.53
CA ASP A 317 -1.87 -18.20 2.71
C ASP A 317 -1.27 -17.06 3.56
N LEU A 318 -1.96 -15.91 3.63
CA LEU A 318 -1.57 -14.78 4.47
C LEU A 318 -2.21 -14.82 5.86
N ARG A 319 -3.16 -15.75 6.09
CA ARG A 319 -3.98 -15.79 7.27
C ARG A 319 -3.22 -16.38 8.46
N ARG A 320 -3.28 -15.69 9.61
CA ARG A 320 -2.77 -16.19 10.89
C ARG A 320 -3.49 -17.48 11.30
N THR A 321 -2.76 -18.43 11.81
CA THR A 321 -3.32 -19.68 12.38
C THR A 321 -4.42 -19.36 13.40
N GLY A 322 -5.56 -20.01 13.29
CA GLY A 322 -6.73 -19.82 14.14
C GLY A 322 -7.69 -18.70 13.70
N ALA A 323 -7.28 -17.78 12.83
CA ALA A 323 -8.21 -16.81 12.25
C ALA A 323 -9.13 -17.47 11.21
N ARG A 324 -10.38 -17.01 11.14
CA ARG A 324 -11.39 -17.52 10.20
C ARG A 324 -11.67 -16.54 9.05
N VAL A 325 -11.52 -15.24 9.31
CA VAL A 325 -11.84 -14.18 8.38
C VAL A 325 -10.55 -13.44 8.01
N THR A 326 -10.33 -13.20 6.72
CA THR A 326 -9.32 -12.27 6.22
C THR A 326 -9.92 -10.88 6.07
N PHE A 327 -9.20 -9.85 6.50
CA PHE A 327 -9.61 -8.46 6.36
C PHE A 327 -8.67 -7.75 5.38
N ASP A 328 -9.16 -7.54 4.17
CA ASP A 328 -8.43 -6.94 3.05
C ASP A 328 -8.60 -5.41 3.05
N LYS A 329 -7.48 -4.69 2.97
CA LYS A 329 -7.44 -3.24 2.91
C LYS A 329 -6.98 -2.74 1.53
N THR A 330 -7.64 -3.16 0.48
CA THR A 330 -7.38 -2.68 -0.87
C THR A 330 -7.98 -1.30 -1.09
N LEU A 331 -7.14 -0.25 -1.04
CA LEU A 331 -7.56 1.15 -1.00
C LEU A 331 -8.37 1.62 -2.24
N HIS A 332 -8.23 0.95 -3.38
CA HIS A 332 -9.05 1.19 -4.57
C HIS A 332 -10.34 0.37 -4.61
N GLY A 333 -10.63 -0.41 -3.56
CA GLY A 333 -11.77 -1.32 -3.49
C GLY A 333 -13.12 -0.64 -3.73
N TRP A 334 -13.25 0.65 -3.39
CA TRP A 334 -14.46 1.43 -3.62
C TRP A 334 -14.89 1.50 -5.10
N ARG A 335 -13.95 1.40 -6.05
CA ARG A 335 -14.22 1.36 -7.49
C ARG A 335 -14.50 -0.06 -8.02
N MET A 336 -14.36 -1.08 -7.18
CA MET A 336 -14.46 -2.50 -7.57
C MET A 336 -15.62 -3.23 -6.88
N LEU A 337 -16.47 -2.51 -6.15
CA LEU A 337 -17.56 -3.09 -5.36
C LEU A 337 -18.43 -4.08 -6.14
N PRO A 338 -18.91 -3.77 -7.36
CA PRO A 338 -19.73 -4.72 -8.11
C PRO A 338 -18.95 -5.98 -8.52
N ALA A 339 -17.65 -5.86 -8.83
CA ALA A 339 -16.80 -7.00 -9.17
C ALA A 339 -16.59 -7.92 -7.97
N LEU A 340 -16.26 -7.32 -6.81
CA LEU A 340 -16.08 -8.06 -5.56
C LEU A 340 -17.37 -8.75 -5.12
N ALA A 341 -18.51 -8.06 -5.19
CA ALA A 341 -19.81 -8.62 -4.83
C ALA A 341 -20.26 -9.74 -5.78
N ALA A 342 -19.90 -9.66 -7.07
CA ALA A 342 -20.24 -10.71 -8.05
C ALA A 342 -19.43 -12.00 -7.81
N VAL A 343 -18.18 -11.88 -7.36
CA VAL A 343 -17.27 -13.02 -7.14
C VAL A 343 -17.36 -13.54 -5.70
N LEU A 344 -17.52 -12.65 -4.72
CA LEU A 344 -17.55 -12.95 -3.29
C LEU A 344 -18.86 -12.44 -2.67
N PRO A 345 -20.02 -13.04 -2.99
CA PRO A 345 -21.34 -12.49 -2.66
C PRO A 345 -21.64 -12.40 -1.16
N ASN A 346 -20.95 -13.17 -0.33
CA ASN A 346 -21.12 -13.15 1.14
C ASN A 346 -20.02 -12.40 1.89
N ALA A 347 -19.08 -11.77 1.19
CA ALA A 347 -18.08 -10.93 1.81
C ALA A 347 -18.70 -9.75 2.55
N ALA A 348 -18.06 -9.33 3.65
CA ALA A 348 -18.45 -8.17 4.42
C ALA A 348 -17.67 -6.93 3.94
N PHE A 349 -18.33 -5.77 3.92
CA PHE A 349 -17.72 -4.50 3.50
C PHE A 349 -17.86 -3.48 4.62
N VAL A 350 -16.74 -2.97 5.11
CA VAL A 350 -16.70 -1.88 6.09
C VAL A 350 -16.21 -0.63 5.39
N HIS A 351 -17.09 0.33 5.19
CA HIS A 351 -16.76 1.61 4.57
C HIS A 351 -16.31 2.60 5.63
N LEU A 352 -15.13 3.15 5.49
CA LEU A 352 -14.58 4.13 6.42
C LEU A 352 -14.52 5.52 5.76
N CYS A 353 -15.34 6.42 6.27
CA CYS A 353 -15.40 7.83 5.90
C CYS A 353 -14.64 8.70 6.91
N ARG A 354 -14.18 9.85 6.48
CA ARG A 354 -13.54 10.86 7.33
C ARG A 354 -13.85 12.27 6.80
N SER A 355 -13.60 13.30 7.64
CA SER A 355 -13.63 14.70 7.21
C SER A 355 -12.90 14.86 5.87
N PRO A 356 -13.57 15.43 4.84
CA PRO A 356 -12.96 15.61 3.52
C PRO A 356 -11.68 16.43 3.54
N ARG A 357 -11.68 17.54 4.31
CA ARG A 357 -10.52 18.42 4.42
C ARG A 357 -9.35 17.74 5.14
N ASP A 358 -9.60 17.00 6.23
CA ASP A 358 -8.56 16.23 6.92
C ASP A 358 -7.99 15.12 6.03
N THR A 359 -8.84 14.43 5.29
CA THR A 359 -8.42 13.41 4.33
C THR A 359 -7.56 14.02 3.24
N ALA A 360 -8.02 15.15 2.66
CA ALA A 360 -7.34 15.81 1.56
C ALA A 360 -5.95 16.33 1.93
N ILE A 361 -5.85 17.08 3.03
CA ILE A 361 -4.53 17.60 3.45
C ILE A 361 -3.59 16.47 3.82
N SER A 362 -4.09 15.40 4.44
CA SER A 362 -3.29 14.22 4.76
C SER A 362 -2.80 13.48 3.52
N MET A 363 -3.59 13.44 2.43
CA MET A 363 -3.15 12.89 1.15
C MET A 363 -2.11 13.80 0.50
N PHE A 364 -2.40 15.09 0.39
CA PHE A 364 -1.55 16.06 -0.28
C PHE A 364 -0.14 16.15 0.30
N LEU A 365 -0.02 16.06 1.63
CA LEU A 365 1.28 16.10 2.34
C LEU A 365 1.99 14.74 2.41
N SER A 366 1.46 13.69 1.76
CA SER A 366 2.02 12.34 1.82
C SER A 366 2.70 11.93 0.50
N ASN A 367 3.79 11.15 0.62
CA ASN A 367 4.51 10.62 -0.54
C ASN A 367 3.82 9.39 -1.12
N PHE A 368 2.74 9.59 -1.85
CA PHE A 368 2.11 8.51 -2.63
C PHE A 368 2.88 8.20 -3.91
N HIS A 369 2.69 6.99 -4.43
CA HIS A 369 3.25 6.63 -5.74
C HIS A 369 2.66 7.53 -6.84
N PRO A 370 3.48 8.30 -7.60
CA PRO A 370 2.99 9.42 -8.40
C PRO A 370 2.08 9.01 -9.57
N ARG A 371 2.20 7.79 -10.10
CA ARG A 371 1.32 7.30 -11.17
C ARG A 371 0.04 6.68 -10.63
N ALA A 372 0.14 5.84 -9.58
CA ALA A 372 -1.02 5.16 -9.02
C ALA A 372 -1.98 6.13 -8.30
N TRP A 373 -1.44 7.20 -7.71
CA TRP A 373 -2.16 8.18 -6.90
C TRP A 373 -1.97 9.61 -7.44
N GLY A 374 -1.90 9.77 -8.75
CA GLY A 374 -1.61 11.05 -9.42
C GLY A 374 -2.56 12.18 -9.04
N PHE A 375 -3.80 11.89 -8.67
CA PHE A 375 -4.78 12.88 -8.19
C PHE A 375 -4.36 13.56 -6.87
N THR A 376 -3.44 12.97 -6.10
CA THR A 376 -2.95 13.59 -4.85
C THR A 376 -2.10 14.84 -5.07
N ARG A 377 -1.76 15.16 -6.33
CA ARG A 377 -0.97 16.33 -6.68
C ARG A 377 -1.69 17.67 -6.47
N GLU A 378 -3.01 17.69 -6.43
CA GLU A 378 -3.82 18.91 -6.33
C GLU A 378 -5.04 18.68 -5.42
N LEU A 379 -5.31 19.62 -4.50
CA LEU A 379 -6.45 19.54 -3.60
C LEU A 379 -7.78 19.47 -4.35
N SER A 380 -7.92 20.19 -5.47
CA SER A 380 -9.11 20.15 -6.33
C SER A 380 -9.40 18.75 -6.88
N MET A 381 -8.36 18.03 -7.31
CA MET A 381 -8.50 16.64 -7.77
C MET A 381 -8.87 15.70 -6.62
N ILE A 382 -8.24 15.87 -5.46
CA ILE A 382 -8.59 15.07 -4.26
C ILE A 382 -10.05 15.30 -3.88
N ARG A 383 -10.53 16.55 -3.92
CA ARG A 383 -11.93 16.90 -3.66
C ARG A 383 -12.88 16.15 -4.59
N ARG A 384 -12.60 16.14 -5.89
CA ARG A 384 -13.40 15.43 -6.90
C ARG A 384 -13.42 13.91 -6.62
N ILE A 385 -12.29 13.30 -6.26
CA ILE A 385 -12.23 11.88 -5.90
C ILE A 385 -13.07 11.58 -4.64
N ILE A 386 -13.00 12.42 -3.61
CA ILE A 386 -13.83 12.26 -2.40
C ILE A 386 -15.32 12.36 -2.75
N ALA A 387 -15.70 13.31 -3.62
CA ALA A 387 -17.07 13.45 -4.08
C ALA A 387 -17.57 12.21 -4.84
N LEU A 388 -16.74 11.65 -5.73
CA LEU A 388 -17.05 10.45 -6.48
C LEU A 388 -17.21 9.22 -5.58
N GLU A 389 -16.32 9.04 -4.62
CA GLU A 389 -16.39 7.94 -3.66
C GLU A 389 -17.68 8.01 -2.83
N ARG A 390 -18.00 9.16 -2.26
CA ARG A 390 -19.24 9.37 -1.49
C ARG A 390 -20.51 9.13 -2.32
N ARG A 391 -20.48 9.56 -3.58
CA ARG A 391 -21.60 9.39 -4.51
C ARG A 391 -21.79 7.92 -4.90
N LEU A 392 -20.72 7.12 -4.94
CA LEU A 392 -20.77 5.75 -5.43
C LEU A 392 -21.03 4.73 -4.32
N VAL A 393 -20.30 4.80 -3.19
CA VAL A 393 -20.17 3.65 -2.26
C VAL A 393 -21.47 3.30 -1.59
N LYS A 394 -22.13 4.24 -0.90
CA LYS A 394 -23.35 3.94 -0.16
C LYS A 394 -24.50 3.49 -1.08
N PRO A 395 -24.83 4.20 -2.17
CA PRO A 395 -25.86 3.72 -3.10
C PRO A 395 -25.53 2.36 -3.72
N MET A 396 -24.23 2.05 -3.94
CA MET A 396 -23.81 0.77 -4.47
C MET A 396 -24.02 -0.37 -3.48
N PHE A 397 -23.73 -0.17 -2.19
CA PHE A 397 -24.07 -1.15 -1.15
C PHE A 397 -25.57 -1.47 -1.11
N ASP A 398 -26.40 -0.43 -1.16
CA ASP A 398 -27.86 -0.57 -1.16
C ASP A 398 -28.33 -1.33 -2.43
N ALA A 399 -27.75 -1.02 -3.58
CA ALA A 399 -28.08 -1.67 -4.85
C ALA A 399 -27.66 -3.14 -4.90
N LEU A 400 -26.49 -3.46 -4.41
CA LEU A 400 -25.94 -4.82 -4.38
C LEU A 400 -26.55 -5.65 -3.24
N GLY A 401 -27.10 -5.01 -2.18
CA GLY A 401 -27.60 -5.67 -0.98
C GLY A 401 -26.53 -6.50 -0.27
N VAL A 402 -25.30 -6.05 -0.26
CA VAL A 402 -24.18 -6.72 0.41
C VAL A 402 -24.19 -6.47 1.91
N LYS A 403 -23.52 -7.33 2.66
CA LYS A 403 -23.26 -7.11 4.10
C LYS A 403 -22.32 -5.91 4.23
N SER A 404 -22.82 -4.78 4.70
CA SER A 404 -22.02 -3.56 4.75
C SER A 404 -22.37 -2.66 5.93
N VAL A 405 -21.38 -1.88 6.38
CA VAL A 405 -21.54 -0.82 7.36
C VAL A 405 -20.66 0.36 6.98
N SER A 406 -21.18 1.58 7.18
CA SER A 406 -20.37 2.81 7.10
C SER A 406 -20.00 3.28 8.50
N ILE A 407 -18.72 3.58 8.71
CA ILE A 407 -18.15 4.08 9.95
C ILE A 407 -17.50 5.42 9.64
N VAL A 408 -17.70 6.39 10.52
CA VAL A 408 -17.03 7.69 10.46
C VAL A 408 -15.79 7.64 11.34
N TYR A 409 -14.64 8.04 10.81
CA TYR A 409 -13.35 7.98 11.53
C TYR A 409 -13.37 8.72 12.86
N GLU A 410 -13.98 9.89 12.88
CA GLU A 410 -14.12 10.72 14.07
C GLU A 410 -14.91 9.97 15.16
N GLU A 411 -16.00 9.30 14.78
CA GLU A 411 -16.81 8.46 15.67
C GLU A 411 -16.06 7.21 16.14
N LEU A 412 -15.25 6.60 15.24
CA LEU A 412 -14.39 5.47 15.59
C LEU A 412 -13.36 5.85 16.65
N VAL A 413 -12.82 7.07 16.57
CA VAL A 413 -11.85 7.58 17.55
C VAL A 413 -12.53 7.93 18.88
N ASP A 414 -13.71 8.52 18.84
CA ASP A 414 -14.43 9.00 20.03
C ASP A 414 -15.19 7.86 20.75
N HIS A 415 -15.70 6.89 19.97
CA HIS A 415 -16.51 5.78 20.48
C HIS A 415 -16.04 4.43 19.90
N PRO A 416 -14.79 4.02 20.11
CA PRO A 416 -14.16 2.90 19.41
C PRO A 416 -14.90 1.58 19.60
N GLU A 417 -15.38 1.28 20.80
CA GLU A 417 -16.12 0.04 21.06
C GLU A 417 -17.44 -0.01 20.27
N ARG A 418 -18.20 1.10 20.28
CA ARG A 418 -19.48 1.17 19.55
C ARG A 418 -19.28 0.91 18.07
N GLU A 419 -18.32 1.59 17.44
CA GLU A 419 -18.11 1.50 16.00
C GLU A 419 -17.51 0.16 15.60
N ILE A 420 -16.61 -0.40 16.41
CA ILE A 420 -16.04 -1.72 16.13
C ILE A 420 -17.11 -2.83 16.30
N ARG A 421 -18.02 -2.73 17.27
CA ARG A 421 -19.15 -3.69 17.38
C ARG A 421 -19.99 -3.72 16.10
N ARG A 422 -20.27 -2.57 15.49
CA ARG A 422 -20.98 -2.48 14.21
C ARG A 422 -20.22 -3.17 13.07
N ALA A 423 -18.88 -3.00 13.02
CA ALA A 423 -18.05 -3.70 12.04
C ALA A 423 -18.06 -5.20 12.25
N LEU A 424 -17.90 -5.67 13.50
CA LEU A 424 -17.87 -7.09 13.85
C LEU A 424 -19.21 -7.80 13.59
N GLU A 425 -20.33 -7.10 13.80
CA GLU A 425 -21.68 -7.59 13.48
C GLU A 425 -21.82 -7.91 11.99
N VAL A 426 -21.37 -6.98 11.11
CA VAL A 426 -21.42 -7.18 9.66
C VAL A 426 -20.46 -8.27 9.20
N ILE A 427 -19.28 -8.37 9.83
CA ILE A 427 -18.29 -9.45 9.57
C ILE A 427 -18.80 -10.80 10.07
N GLY A 428 -19.72 -10.82 11.03
CA GLY A 428 -20.31 -12.05 11.59
C GLY A 428 -19.45 -12.73 12.65
N VAL A 429 -18.74 -11.92 13.48
CA VAL A 429 -17.95 -12.41 14.61
C VAL A 429 -18.36 -11.71 15.91
N ALA A 430 -18.24 -12.41 17.04
CA ALA A 430 -18.55 -11.84 18.36
C ALA A 430 -17.50 -10.78 18.75
N PHE A 431 -17.86 -9.87 19.64
CA PHE A 431 -16.94 -8.85 20.14
C PHE A 431 -15.85 -9.48 21.02
N ASP A 432 -14.61 -9.04 20.81
CA ASP A 432 -13.46 -9.32 21.65
C ASP A 432 -12.77 -7.99 22.03
N ALA A 433 -12.50 -7.79 23.32
CA ALA A 433 -11.94 -6.53 23.82
C ALA A 433 -10.52 -6.22 23.29
N ALA A 434 -9.79 -7.20 22.80
CA ALA A 434 -8.46 -7.01 22.23
C ALA A 434 -8.47 -6.01 21.06
N VAL A 435 -9.59 -5.85 20.34
CA VAL A 435 -9.74 -4.89 19.23
C VAL A 435 -9.59 -3.42 19.66
N LEU A 436 -9.72 -3.11 20.95
CA LEU A 436 -9.61 -1.75 21.50
C LEU A 436 -8.16 -1.34 21.81
N THR A 437 -7.19 -2.23 21.64
CA THR A 437 -5.77 -1.98 21.91
C THR A 437 -4.90 -2.19 20.67
N PRO A 438 -5.11 -1.40 19.57
CA PRO A 438 -4.38 -1.57 18.31
C PRO A 438 -2.86 -1.36 18.45
N GLU A 439 -2.41 -0.57 19.43
CA GLU A 439 -0.98 -0.33 19.71
C GLU A 439 -0.24 -1.58 20.16
N GLN A 440 -0.95 -2.60 20.65
CA GLN A 440 -0.38 -3.90 21.03
C GLN A 440 -0.28 -4.85 19.84
N ASN A 441 -0.69 -4.44 18.64
CA ASN A 441 -0.54 -5.26 17.45
C ASN A 441 0.94 -5.34 17.05
N THR A 442 1.50 -6.54 17.00
CA THR A 442 2.91 -6.80 16.65
C THR A 442 3.15 -6.88 15.15
N ARG A 443 2.08 -6.91 14.34
CA ARG A 443 2.21 -6.98 12.88
C ARG A 443 2.89 -5.74 12.31
N THR A 444 3.84 -5.95 11.39
CA THR A 444 4.51 -4.84 10.69
C THR A 444 3.54 -4.14 9.78
N VAL A 445 3.37 -2.83 9.97
CA VAL A 445 2.55 -1.96 9.14
C VAL A 445 3.41 -1.29 8.08
N LEU A 446 3.16 -1.59 6.82
CA LEU A 446 3.95 -1.10 5.68
C LEU A 446 3.35 0.16 5.00
N THR A 447 2.32 0.77 5.61
CA THR A 447 1.65 1.94 5.04
C THR A 447 2.27 3.25 5.52
N LEU A 448 1.94 4.35 4.82
CA LEU A 448 2.34 5.72 5.22
C LEU A 448 1.80 6.15 6.61
N SER A 449 0.93 5.35 7.22
CA SER A 449 0.34 5.59 8.55
C SER A 449 1.01 4.78 9.68
N HIS A 450 2.13 4.08 9.41
CA HIS A 450 2.75 3.14 10.35
C HIS A 450 3.13 3.74 11.72
N GLU A 451 3.57 5.01 11.76
CA GLU A 451 3.92 5.66 13.03
C GLU A 451 2.67 6.02 13.86
N GLN A 452 1.56 6.32 13.19
CA GLN A 452 0.32 6.76 13.86
C GLN A 452 -0.38 5.60 14.57
N VAL A 453 -0.39 4.42 13.96
CA VAL A 453 -1.11 3.24 14.49
C VAL A 453 -0.36 2.49 15.60
N ARG A 454 0.89 2.87 15.90
CA ARG A 454 1.65 2.36 17.06
C ARG A 454 1.37 3.12 18.36
N ARG A 455 0.49 4.11 18.32
CA ARG A 455 0.03 4.87 19.48
C ARG A 455 -1.38 4.43 19.84
N SER A 456 -1.76 4.60 21.09
CA SER A 456 -3.15 4.46 21.51
C SER A 456 -4.07 5.34 20.65
N ILE A 457 -5.32 4.94 20.50
CA ILE A 457 -6.34 5.69 19.75
C ILE A 457 -6.40 7.11 20.31
N ASN A 458 -6.26 8.12 19.45
CA ASN A 458 -6.24 9.53 19.86
C ASN A 458 -6.79 10.46 18.78
N ARG A 459 -7.17 11.68 19.20
CA ARG A 459 -7.81 12.69 18.34
C ARG A 459 -6.83 13.56 17.54
N SER A 460 -5.52 13.32 17.60
CA SER A 460 -4.50 14.21 17.00
C SER A 460 -4.63 14.40 15.49
N SER A 461 -5.34 13.50 14.84
CA SER A 461 -5.59 13.57 13.39
C SER A 461 -6.92 14.26 13.01
N ILE A 462 -7.77 14.59 13.98
CA ILE A 462 -9.06 15.25 13.77
C ILE A 462 -8.87 16.76 13.75
N GLY A 463 -9.41 17.44 12.74
CA GLY A 463 -9.37 18.88 12.60
C GLY A 463 -8.00 19.45 12.20
N ARG A 464 -7.05 18.63 11.77
CA ARG A 464 -5.71 19.08 11.33
C ARG A 464 -5.77 20.02 10.12
N TRP A 465 -6.79 19.89 9.28
CA TRP A 465 -7.01 20.78 8.15
C TRP A 465 -7.08 22.27 8.55
N LYS A 466 -7.47 22.58 9.79
CA LYS A 466 -7.52 23.97 10.30
C LYS A 466 -6.17 24.66 10.24
N ASN A 467 -5.08 23.92 10.44
CA ASN A 467 -3.72 24.43 10.29
C ASN A 467 -3.38 24.82 8.84
N TYR A 468 -4.17 24.34 7.89
CA TYR A 468 -4.05 24.55 6.45
C TYR A 468 -5.29 25.22 5.84
N GLU A 469 -6.09 25.94 6.64
CA GLU A 469 -7.33 26.58 6.22
C GLU A 469 -7.12 27.48 5.01
N PHE A 470 -5.94 28.12 4.90
CA PHE A 470 -5.54 28.96 3.77
C PHE A 470 -5.49 28.22 2.42
N ALA A 471 -5.53 26.90 2.41
CA ALA A 471 -5.47 26.06 1.21
C ALA A 471 -6.85 25.57 0.75
N PHE A 472 -7.91 25.87 1.49
CA PHE A 472 -9.27 25.43 1.21
C PHE A 472 -10.18 26.60 0.85
N ASP A 473 -10.95 26.43 -0.20
CA ASP A 473 -11.99 27.38 -0.66
C ASP A 473 -13.39 26.92 -0.23
N SER A 474 -14.42 27.72 -0.57
CA SER A 474 -15.81 27.44 -0.25
C SER A 474 -16.38 26.21 -0.97
N GLU A 475 -15.75 25.73 -2.04
CA GLU A 475 -16.23 24.54 -2.75
C GLU A 475 -16.13 23.26 -1.88
N TRP A 476 -15.29 23.29 -0.84
CA TRP A 476 -15.17 22.21 0.14
C TRP A 476 -16.37 22.09 1.09
N ASP A 477 -17.17 23.16 1.24
CA ASP A 477 -18.34 23.15 2.10
C ASP A 477 -19.43 22.21 1.57
N SER A 478 -19.45 21.99 0.26
CA SER A 478 -20.38 21.07 -0.39
C SER A 478 -20.15 19.59 -0.05
N LEU A 479 -19.00 19.27 0.53
CA LEU A 479 -18.63 17.91 0.97
C LEU A 479 -18.77 17.68 2.48
N SER A 480 -19.17 18.72 3.23
CA SER A 480 -19.23 18.70 4.70
C SER A 480 -20.40 17.86 5.20
#